data_36ee47426f9cbf1c732d21dab78451d3
#
_entry.id   36ee47426f9cbf1c732d21dab78451d3
#
_cell.length_a   1.000
_cell.length_b   1.000
_cell.length_c   1.000
_cell.angle_alpha   90.00
_cell.angle_beta   90.00
_cell.angle_gamma   90.00
#
_symmetry.space_group_name_H-M   'P 1'
#
loop_
_entity.id
_entity.type
_entity.pdbx_description
1 polymer ?
#
loop_
_entity_poly.entity_id
_entity_poly.type
_entity_poly.pdbx_seq_one_letter_code
_entity_poly.pdbx_strand_id
1 'polypeptide(L)'
;MITTATERLWNRSFILCLFNNLFLFTYYYALLTILPIYIMKNLGGTVKEAGLALTLFLVSSIAVRPFSGLIVEKLGKKIAFRGSAFLFVLFAFSYLFADSLWALLVIRFIHGIWFSVLTTVTVPIANDFIPDHHKGEGMGYFVMSTNLAVVFGPLLALTIIQFTDFKNLFLILASVVCLGFIFCLTVPVAKNQIDSSDDDKGAGKRLGFHDIIEMRVVPIGFVALLTAFAYSSIMSFITAYSETQQLLAYTSLFFIVFAISMIIVRPWVGKIYDRKGASAVIYPSFIFFAIGLVIVSFISNQWMLWLSAIFIGIGYGSLFPCFQTVAIQSVPKQRMGHAISTFFTLFDLGMAMGSVILGLIIAYSGYQMTYLFCAVITVATLFVYKYTVSAALKQPK
;
A
#
# COMPACT_ATOMS: atom_id res chain seq x y z
N MET A 1 -1.31 33.26 -9.87
CA MET A 1 -0.14 32.78 -10.62
C MET A 1 0.16 31.37 -10.17
N ILE A 2 -0.27 30.39 -10.92
CA ILE A 2 0.04 28.98 -10.70
C ILE A 2 1.47 28.82 -11.21
N THR A 3 2.41 28.55 -10.32
CA THR A 3 3.79 28.27 -10.63
C THR A 3 3.84 27.17 -11.67
N THR A 4 4.46 27.49 -12.80
CA THR A 4 4.86 26.61 -13.88
C THR A 4 5.26 25.24 -13.35
N ALA A 5 4.62 24.19 -13.87
CA ALA A 5 4.96 22.80 -13.58
C ALA A 5 6.48 22.66 -13.67
N THR A 6 7.10 22.25 -12.59
CA THR A 6 8.53 22.05 -12.54
C THR A 6 8.88 20.97 -13.55
N GLU A 7 9.67 21.31 -14.56
CA GLU A 7 10.10 20.38 -15.63
C GLU A 7 10.90 19.17 -15.08
N ARG A 8 11.28 19.22 -13.79
CA ARG A 8 12.10 18.18 -13.15
C ARG A 8 11.27 17.32 -12.22
N LEU A 9 11.39 15.99 -12.36
CA LEU A 9 10.77 15.00 -11.48
C LEU A 9 11.20 15.22 -10.01
N TRP A 10 12.50 15.39 -9.77
CA TRP A 10 13.10 15.57 -8.43
C TRP A 10 12.98 17.01 -7.94
N ASN A 11 11.74 17.49 -7.80
CA ASN A 11 11.45 18.78 -7.17
C ASN A 11 11.28 18.61 -5.64
N ARG A 12 11.49 19.73 -4.91
CA ARG A 12 11.42 19.75 -3.44
C ARG A 12 10.11 19.16 -2.90
N SER A 13 8.99 19.51 -3.49
CA SER A 13 7.67 19.08 -3.02
C SER A 13 7.46 17.57 -3.18
N PHE A 14 7.90 17.00 -4.29
CA PHE A 14 7.86 15.56 -4.53
C PHE A 14 8.76 14.80 -3.56
N ILE A 15 10.00 15.30 -3.32
CA ILE A 15 10.93 14.72 -2.34
C ILE A 15 10.33 14.73 -0.92
N LEU A 16 9.67 15.82 -0.53
CA LEU A 16 8.98 15.90 0.77
C LEU A 16 7.83 14.89 0.87
N CYS A 17 7.07 14.67 -0.21
CA CYS A 17 6.04 13.64 -0.25
C CYS A 17 6.63 12.23 -0.12
N LEU A 18 7.76 11.95 -0.77
CA LEU A 18 8.47 10.67 -0.65
C LEU A 18 8.90 10.39 0.79
N PHE A 19 9.53 11.36 1.45
CA PHE A 19 9.97 11.20 2.84
C PHE A 19 8.79 11.11 3.82
N ASN A 20 7.73 11.91 3.62
CA ASN A 20 6.52 11.76 4.43
C ASN A 20 5.94 10.34 4.31
N ASN A 21 5.85 9.81 3.10
CA ASN A 21 5.36 8.45 2.86
C ASN A 21 6.29 7.39 3.46
N LEU A 22 7.62 7.55 3.29
CA LEU A 22 8.62 6.67 3.88
C LEU A 22 8.48 6.60 5.40
N PHE A 23 8.41 7.72 6.11
CA PHE A 23 8.30 7.75 7.57
C PHE A 23 6.97 7.20 8.07
N LEU A 24 5.86 7.52 7.38
CA LEU A 24 4.55 6.97 7.67
C LEU A 24 4.56 5.43 7.64
N PHE A 25 5.05 4.86 6.54
CA PHE A 25 5.07 3.41 6.37
C PHE A 25 6.17 2.74 7.20
N THR A 26 7.31 3.39 7.46
CA THR A 26 8.33 2.88 8.39
C THR A 26 7.74 2.71 9.79
N TYR A 27 7.01 3.70 10.29
CA TYR A 27 6.28 3.59 11.54
C TYR A 27 5.25 2.45 11.52
N TYR A 28 4.46 2.35 10.45
CA TYR A 28 3.46 1.31 10.30
C TYR A 28 4.07 -0.10 10.36
N TYR A 29 5.12 -0.37 9.58
CA TYR A 29 5.78 -1.68 9.56
C TYR A 29 6.57 -1.97 10.85
N ALA A 30 7.13 -0.95 11.49
CA ALA A 30 7.75 -1.08 12.81
C ALA A 30 6.75 -1.56 13.87
N LEU A 31 5.55 -0.96 13.90
CA LEU A 31 4.49 -1.39 14.81
C LEU A 31 3.95 -2.79 14.49
N LEU A 32 3.83 -3.16 13.22
CA LEU A 32 3.43 -4.53 12.85
C LEU A 32 4.37 -5.58 13.47
N THR A 33 5.66 -5.25 13.55
CA THR A 33 6.68 -6.17 14.08
C THR A 33 6.71 -6.17 15.60
N ILE A 34 6.62 -4.99 16.24
CA ILE A 34 6.91 -4.88 17.67
C ILE A 34 5.69 -5.05 18.58
N LEU A 35 4.48 -4.72 18.10
CA LEU A 35 3.28 -4.79 18.92
C LEU A 35 2.94 -6.21 19.43
N PRO A 36 3.06 -7.28 18.62
CA PRO A 36 2.86 -8.63 19.13
C PRO A 36 3.79 -8.94 20.31
N ILE A 37 5.05 -8.53 20.21
CA ILE A 37 6.06 -8.76 21.26
C ILE A 37 5.69 -7.95 22.51
N TYR A 38 5.28 -6.69 22.35
CA TYR A 38 4.86 -5.83 23.45
C TYR A 38 3.64 -6.40 24.19
N ILE A 39 2.61 -6.83 23.44
CA ILE A 39 1.39 -7.41 24.03
C ILE A 39 1.72 -8.65 24.85
N MET A 40 2.53 -9.56 24.31
CA MET A 40 2.87 -10.81 25.00
C MET A 40 3.82 -10.60 26.19
N LYS A 41 4.81 -9.70 26.09
CA LYS A 41 5.84 -9.52 27.13
C LYS A 41 5.44 -8.50 28.19
N ASN A 42 4.78 -7.42 27.86
CA ASN A 42 4.49 -6.30 28.78
C ASN A 42 3.06 -6.26 29.26
N LEU A 43 2.08 -6.61 28.41
CA LEU A 43 0.67 -6.58 28.79
C LEU A 43 0.14 -7.94 29.23
N GLY A 44 0.98 -9.00 29.22
CA GLY A 44 0.57 -10.36 29.61
C GLY A 44 -0.46 -10.97 28.67
N GLY A 45 -0.59 -10.43 27.47
CA GLY A 45 -1.56 -10.90 26.48
C GLY A 45 -1.09 -12.16 25.75
N THR A 46 -2.04 -12.79 25.07
CA THR A 46 -1.86 -14.00 24.27
C THR A 46 -1.50 -13.69 22.81
N VAL A 47 -1.02 -14.69 22.07
CA VAL A 47 -0.81 -14.60 20.62
C VAL A 47 -2.09 -14.22 19.88
N LYS A 48 -3.26 -14.70 20.35
CA LYS A 48 -4.57 -14.36 19.79
C LYS A 48 -4.88 -12.87 19.93
N GLU A 49 -4.59 -12.28 21.06
CA GLU A 49 -4.81 -10.84 21.33
C GLU A 49 -3.82 -9.97 20.57
N ALA A 50 -2.59 -10.42 20.39
CA ALA A 50 -1.62 -9.80 19.51
C ALA A 50 -2.11 -9.76 18.04
N GLY A 51 -2.65 -10.88 17.54
CA GLY A 51 -3.31 -10.95 16.24
C GLY A 51 -4.52 -10.02 16.14
N LEU A 52 -5.34 -9.93 17.19
CA LEU A 52 -6.51 -9.04 17.24
C LEU A 52 -6.10 -7.56 17.10
N ALA A 53 -5.02 -7.13 17.75
CA ALA A 53 -4.51 -5.76 17.64
C ALA A 53 -4.10 -5.39 16.21
N LEU A 54 -3.49 -6.32 15.46
CA LEU A 54 -3.16 -6.12 14.05
C LEU A 54 -4.42 -6.09 13.19
N THR A 55 -5.35 -7.02 13.44
CA THR A 55 -6.61 -7.13 12.70
C THR A 55 -7.49 -5.89 12.86
N LEU A 56 -7.64 -5.36 14.07
CA LEU A 56 -8.48 -4.18 14.34
C LEU A 56 -8.02 -2.95 13.55
N PHE A 57 -6.72 -2.74 13.43
CA PHE A 57 -6.17 -1.66 12.59
C PHE A 57 -6.53 -1.85 11.11
N LEU A 58 -6.37 -3.06 10.59
CA LEU A 58 -6.68 -3.35 9.19
C LEU A 58 -8.19 -3.26 8.92
N VAL A 59 -9.02 -3.82 9.79
CA VAL A 59 -10.48 -3.76 9.66
C VAL A 59 -10.98 -2.33 9.67
N SER A 60 -10.51 -1.49 10.61
CA SER A 60 -10.91 -0.08 10.67
C SER A 60 -10.42 0.69 9.42
N SER A 61 -9.20 0.42 8.97
CA SER A 61 -8.65 1.04 7.76
C SER A 61 -9.47 0.66 6.52
N ILE A 62 -9.78 -0.63 6.32
CA ILE A 62 -10.56 -1.12 5.18
C ILE A 62 -11.99 -0.57 5.22
N ALA A 63 -12.63 -0.57 6.39
CA ALA A 63 -14.01 -0.08 6.55
C ALA A 63 -14.16 1.41 6.21
N VAL A 64 -13.16 2.23 6.56
CA VAL A 64 -13.17 3.68 6.27
C VAL A 64 -12.69 4.00 4.86
N ARG A 65 -11.97 3.09 4.22
CA ARG A 65 -11.35 3.30 2.91
C ARG A 65 -12.32 3.86 1.84
N PRO A 66 -13.52 3.30 1.63
CA PRO A 66 -14.46 3.83 0.64
C PRO A 66 -14.88 5.28 0.91
N PHE A 67 -14.94 5.67 2.18
CA PHE A 67 -15.33 7.03 2.60
C PHE A 67 -14.16 8.02 2.58
N SER A 68 -12.92 7.54 2.55
CA SER A 68 -11.73 8.39 2.57
C SER A 68 -11.69 9.35 1.37
N GLY A 69 -12.11 8.90 0.18
CA GLY A 69 -12.23 9.74 -1.01
C GLY A 69 -13.22 10.89 -0.81
N LEU A 70 -14.38 10.59 -0.24
CA LEU A 70 -15.41 11.58 0.09
C LEU A 70 -14.94 12.60 1.13
N ILE A 71 -14.20 12.15 2.15
CA ILE A 71 -13.59 13.02 3.16
C ILE A 71 -12.62 13.99 2.48
N VAL A 72 -11.78 13.49 1.57
CA VAL A 72 -10.82 14.33 0.83
C VAL A 72 -11.52 15.34 -0.07
N GLU A 73 -12.62 14.96 -0.72
CA GLU A 73 -13.40 15.86 -1.55
C GLU A 73 -14.08 16.97 -0.72
N LYS A 74 -14.77 16.62 0.37
CA LYS A 74 -15.50 17.56 1.22
C LYS A 74 -14.59 18.53 2.01
N LEU A 75 -13.49 18.02 2.56
CA LEU A 75 -12.56 18.83 3.36
C LEU A 75 -11.51 19.54 2.50
N GLY A 76 -11.34 19.11 1.25
CA GLY A 76 -10.24 19.50 0.38
C GLY A 76 -8.92 18.83 0.75
N LYS A 77 -8.05 18.61 -0.26
CA LYS A 77 -6.77 17.90 -0.11
C LYS A 77 -5.89 18.42 1.04
N LYS A 78 -5.81 19.75 1.21
CA LYS A 78 -4.95 20.37 2.22
C LYS A 78 -5.36 20.06 3.66
N ILE A 79 -6.69 20.19 3.95
CA ILE A 79 -7.22 19.94 5.30
C ILE A 79 -7.19 18.45 5.58
N ALA A 80 -7.63 17.61 4.62
CA ALA A 80 -7.59 16.17 4.76
C ALA A 80 -6.18 15.65 5.02
N PHE A 81 -5.16 16.13 4.28
CA PHE A 81 -3.77 15.73 4.43
C PHE A 81 -3.18 16.11 5.79
N ARG A 82 -3.26 17.41 6.14
CA ARG A 82 -2.68 17.91 7.40
C ARG A 82 -3.44 17.41 8.62
N GLY A 83 -4.77 17.35 8.54
CA GLY A 83 -5.62 16.89 9.62
C GLY A 83 -5.44 15.40 9.91
N SER A 84 -5.47 14.56 8.88
CA SER A 84 -5.24 13.12 9.06
C SER A 84 -3.82 12.81 9.52
N ALA A 85 -2.80 13.54 9.02
CA ALA A 85 -1.42 13.39 9.47
C ALA A 85 -1.25 13.81 10.94
N PHE A 86 -1.87 14.92 11.35
CA PHE A 86 -1.87 15.35 12.75
C PHE A 86 -2.50 14.32 13.67
N LEU A 87 -3.69 13.82 13.32
CA LEU A 87 -4.40 12.81 14.11
C LEU A 87 -3.64 11.49 14.12
N PHE A 88 -3.03 11.10 13.01
CA PHE A 88 -2.19 9.91 12.95
C PHE A 88 -0.99 10.02 13.93
N VAL A 89 -0.31 11.16 13.96
CA VAL A 89 0.79 11.42 14.91
C VAL A 89 0.29 11.47 16.35
N LEU A 90 -0.86 12.10 16.61
CA LEU A 90 -1.46 12.14 17.95
C LEU A 90 -1.70 10.71 18.48
N PHE A 91 -2.27 9.83 17.67
CA PHE A 91 -2.46 8.44 18.02
C PHE A 91 -1.15 7.64 18.06
N ALA A 92 -0.11 8.05 17.32
CA ALA A 92 1.22 7.46 17.47
C ALA A 92 1.82 7.71 18.86
N PHE A 93 1.63 8.90 19.43
CA PHE A 93 2.05 9.20 20.81
C PHE A 93 1.15 8.52 21.87
N SER A 94 -0.08 8.20 21.55
CA SER A 94 -1.01 7.53 22.50
C SER A 94 -0.52 6.16 22.96
N TYR A 95 0.33 5.48 22.18
CA TYR A 95 0.92 4.20 22.59
C TYR A 95 1.81 4.32 23.84
N LEU A 96 2.34 5.49 24.16
CA LEU A 96 3.10 5.75 25.39
C LEU A 96 2.26 5.58 26.67
N PHE A 97 0.95 5.69 26.54
CA PHE A 97 -0.04 5.62 27.62
C PHE A 97 -0.90 4.35 27.54
N ALA A 98 -0.55 3.40 26.65
CA ALA A 98 -1.30 2.17 26.45
C ALA A 98 -0.90 1.09 27.46
N ASP A 99 -1.16 1.32 28.75
CA ASP A 99 -0.78 0.42 29.85
C ASP A 99 -1.74 -0.78 30.01
N SER A 100 -2.77 -0.86 29.18
CA SER A 100 -3.71 -1.99 29.15
C SER A 100 -3.98 -2.46 27.73
N LEU A 101 -4.29 -3.76 27.59
CA LEU A 101 -4.64 -4.35 26.31
C LEU A 101 -5.82 -3.64 25.65
N TRP A 102 -6.88 -3.32 26.41
CA TRP A 102 -8.06 -2.61 25.89
C TRP A 102 -7.74 -1.23 25.36
N ALA A 103 -6.94 -0.45 26.09
CA ALA A 103 -6.49 0.86 25.61
C ALA A 103 -5.73 0.75 24.29
N LEU A 104 -4.82 -0.23 24.19
CA LEU A 104 -4.06 -0.50 22.96
C LEU A 104 -4.98 -0.90 21.81
N LEU A 105 -5.96 -1.76 22.02
CA LEU A 105 -6.90 -2.18 20.98
C LEU A 105 -7.75 -1.01 20.47
N VAL A 106 -8.22 -0.12 21.35
CA VAL A 106 -8.96 1.09 20.98
C VAL A 106 -8.05 2.04 20.17
N ILE A 107 -6.82 2.27 20.63
CA ILE A 107 -5.85 3.08 19.89
C ILE A 107 -5.62 2.50 18.49
N ARG A 108 -5.42 1.19 18.37
CA ARG A 108 -5.23 0.51 17.08
C ARG A 108 -6.40 0.72 16.13
N PHE A 109 -7.62 0.58 16.62
CA PHE A 109 -8.83 0.77 15.82
C PHE A 109 -8.92 2.22 15.28
N ILE A 110 -8.79 3.22 16.16
CA ILE A 110 -8.89 4.63 15.75
C ILE A 110 -7.71 5.02 14.85
N HIS A 111 -6.51 4.53 15.14
CA HIS A 111 -5.31 4.80 14.35
C HIS A 111 -5.44 4.30 12.90
N GLY A 112 -6.07 3.13 12.68
CA GLY A 112 -6.35 2.61 11.34
C GLY A 112 -7.30 3.50 10.53
N ILE A 113 -8.25 4.20 11.16
CA ILE A 113 -9.13 5.18 10.49
C ILE A 113 -8.28 6.30 9.85
N TRP A 114 -7.40 6.92 10.64
CA TRP A 114 -6.59 8.04 10.17
C TRP A 114 -5.51 7.60 9.18
N PHE A 115 -5.00 6.39 9.30
CA PHE A 115 -4.12 5.78 8.29
C PHE A 115 -4.81 5.68 6.94
N SER A 116 -6.07 5.23 6.92
CA SER A 116 -6.86 5.11 5.68
C SER A 116 -7.02 6.46 4.97
N VAL A 117 -7.41 7.50 5.69
CA VAL A 117 -7.58 8.85 5.11
C VAL A 117 -6.24 9.40 4.63
N LEU A 118 -5.20 9.30 5.46
CA LEU A 118 -3.86 9.84 5.16
C LEU A 118 -3.27 9.18 3.90
N THR A 119 -3.29 7.86 3.81
CA THR A 119 -2.75 7.14 2.64
C THR A 119 -3.55 7.42 1.38
N THR A 120 -4.87 7.61 1.48
CA THR A 120 -5.72 7.96 0.34
C THR A 120 -5.41 9.36 -0.21
N VAL A 121 -5.15 10.35 0.64
CA VAL A 121 -4.89 11.74 0.21
C VAL A 121 -3.44 11.96 -0.24
N THR A 122 -2.48 11.21 0.32
CA THR A 122 -1.05 11.39 0.03
C THR A 122 -0.72 11.07 -1.43
N VAL A 123 -1.36 10.04 -2.00
CA VAL A 123 -1.13 9.60 -3.40
C VAL A 123 -1.49 10.68 -4.42
N PRO A 124 -2.70 11.27 -4.42
CA PRO A 124 -3.04 12.38 -5.30
C PRO A 124 -2.14 13.60 -5.12
N ILE A 125 -1.77 13.92 -3.88
CA ILE A 125 -0.86 15.05 -3.59
C ILE A 125 0.52 14.81 -4.20
N ALA A 126 1.10 13.63 -4.01
CA ALA A 126 2.38 13.28 -4.64
C ALA A 126 2.28 13.37 -6.17
N ASN A 127 1.18 12.87 -6.75
CA ASN A 127 0.93 12.93 -8.19
C ASN A 127 0.82 14.38 -8.72
N ASP A 128 0.29 15.32 -7.94
CA ASP A 128 0.20 16.74 -8.35
C ASP A 128 1.59 17.39 -8.56
N PHE A 129 2.64 16.86 -7.91
CA PHE A 129 4.04 17.34 -8.04
C PHE A 129 4.87 16.57 -9.07
N ILE A 130 4.33 15.53 -9.70
CA ILE A 130 5.00 14.78 -10.76
C ILE A 130 4.65 15.39 -12.12
N PRO A 131 5.63 15.76 -12.96
CA PRO A 131 5.37 16.22 -14.33
C PRO A 131 4.61 15.17 -15.15
N ASP A 132 3.77 15.62 -16.09
CA ASP A 132 2.88 14.71 -16.83
C ASP A 132 3.66 13.66 -17.67
N HIS A 133 4.84 14.01 -18.18
CA HIS A 133 5.70 13.08 -18.94
C HIS A 133 6.52 12.11 -18.08
N HIS A 134 6.47 12.23 -16.73
CA HIS A 134 7.16 11.37 -15.77
C HIS A 134 6.19 10.68 -14.79
N LYS A 135 4.88 10.57 -15.10
CA LYS A 135 3.87 10.02 -14.16
C LYS A 135 4.19 8.59 -13.73
N GLY A 136 4.57 7.72 -14.67
CA GLY A 136 4.93 6.35 -14.36
C GLY A 136 6.20 6.24 -13.52
N GLU A 137 7.23 6.99 -13.90
CA GLU A 137 8.50 7.03 -13.17
C GLU A 137 8.32 7.59 -11.77
N GLY A 138 7.65 8.74 -11.62
CA GLY A 138 7.42 9.39 -10.34
C GLY A 138 6.57 8.55 -9.39
N MET A 139 5.45 8.00 -9.87
CA MET A 139 4.64 7.09 -9.05
C MET A 139 5.40 5.82 -8.68
N GLY A 140 6.26 5.32 -9.57
CA GLY A 140 7.18 4.23 -9.26
C GLY A 140 8.08 4.54 -8.06
N TYR A 141 8.75 5.71 -8.03
CA TYR A 141 9.57 6.14 -6.89
C TYR A 141 8.73 6.39 -5.63
N PHE A 142 7.51 6.92 -5.78
CA PHE A 142 6.62 7.10 -4.64
C PHE A 142 6.29 5.76 -3.97
N VAL A 143 5.92 4.74 -4.72
CA VAL A 143 5.66 3.39 -4.17
C VAL A 143 6.94 2.75 -3.64
N MET A 144 8.10 3.03 -4.24
CA MET A 144 9.39 2.54 -3.74
C MET A 144 9.67 3.01 -2.30
N SER A 145 9.24 4.23 -1.93
CA SER A 145 9.37 4.69 -0.54
C SER A 145 8.62 3.80 0.46
N THR A 146 7.45 3.26 0.06
CA THR A 146 6.72 2.25 0.87
C THR A 146 7.49 0.93 0.94
N ASN A 147 8.07 0.46 -0.17
CA ASN A 147 8.83 -0.78 -0.18
C ASN A 147 10.10 -0.70 0.69
N LEU A 148 10.79 0.44 0.69
CA LEU A 148 11.90 0.70 1.62
C LEU A 148 11.45 0.64 3.07
N ALA A 149 10.27 1.16 3.37
CA ALA A 149 9.70 1.15 4.71
C ALA A 149 9.40 -0.28 5.22
N VAL A 150 9.05 -1.23 4.34
CA VAL A 150 8.88 -2.65 4.69
C VAL A 150 10.16 -3.23 5.33
N VAL A 151 11.33 -2.77 4.87
CA VAL A 151 12.64 -3.20 5.40
C VAL A 151 13.06 -2.36 6.60
N PHE A 152 12.95 -1.03 6.48
CA PHE A 152 13.41 -0.13 7.55
C PHE A 152 12.54 -0.20 8.81
N GLY A 153 11.24 -0.45 8.69
CA GLY A 153 10.34 -0.54 9.83
C GLY A 153 10.76 -1.62 10.83
N PRO A 154 10.75 -2.91 10.44
CA PRO A 154 11.19 -3.99 11.30
C PRO A 154 12.65 -3.84 11.77
N LEU A 155 13.56 -3.41 10.87
CA LEU A 155 14.96 -3.22 11.20
C LEU A 155 15.13 -2.20 12.33
N LEU A 156 14.51 -1.03 12.22
CA LEU A 156 14.57 0.00 13.27
C LEU A 156 13.95 -0.50 14.57
N ALA A 157 12.76 -1.11 14.51
CA ALA A 157 12.06 -1.56 15.71
C ALA A 157 12.86 -2.64 16.47
N LEU A 158 13.34 -3.66 15.75
CA LEU A 158 14.09 -4.77 16.36
C LEU A 158 15.50 -4.35 16.81
N THR A 159 16.12 -3.38 16.14
CA THR A 159 17.43 -2.87 16.57
C THR A 159 17.28 -2.00 17.82
N ILE A 160 16.33 -1.05 17.80
CA ILE A 160 16.17 -0.11 18.91
C ILE A 160 15.76 -0.84 20.20
N ILE A 161 14.86 -1.85 20.14
CA ILE A 161 14.39 -2.57 21.33
C ILE A 161 15.51 -3.35 22.04
N GLN A 162 16.63 -3.65 21.36
CA GLN A 162 17.77 -4.30 21.98
C GLN A 162 18.53 -3.39 22.95
N PHE A 163 18.41 -2.07 22.80
CA PHE A 163 19.12 -1.05 23.56
C PHE A 163 18.22 -0.23 24.49
N THR A 164 16.88 -0.34 24.36
CA THR A 164 15.93 0.46 25.12
C THR A 164 14.72 -0.40 25.55
N ASP A 165 13.83 0.21 26.35
CA ASP A 165 12.53 -0.34 26.68
C ASP A 165 11.46 -0.01 25.59
N PHE A 166 10.28 -0.64 25.72
CA PHE A 166 9.17 -0.41 24.78
C PHE A 166 8.66 1.04 24.78
N LYS A 167 8.70 1.72 25.93
CA LYS A 167 8.22 3.09 26.06
C LYS A 167 9.09 4.05 25.26
N ASN A 168 10.42 3.92 25.40
CA ASN A 168 11.37 4.69 24.62
C ASN A 168 11.31 4.32 23.12
N LEU A 169 11.10 3.03 22.79
CA LEU A 169 10.89 2.62 21.41
C LEU A 169 9.67 3.31 20.79
N PHE A 170 8.51 3.32 21.47
CA PHE A 170 7.31 4.01 20.98
C PHE A 170 7.54 5.51 20.84
N LEU A 171 8.28 6.14 21.75
CA LEU A 171 8.64 7.54 21.65
C LEU A 171 9.49 7.83 20.40
N ILE A 172 10.50 7.02 20.15
CA ILE A 172 11.37 7.15 18.96
C ILE A 172 10.56 6.95 17.68
N LEU A 173 9.73 5.92 17.62
CA LEU A 173 8.88 5.65 16.45
C LEU A 173 7.85 6.76 16.21
N ALA A 174 7.22 7.28 17.27
CA ALA A 174 6.31 8.42 17.19
C ALA A 174 7.06 9.69 16.72
N SER A 175 8.31 9.87 17.12
CA SER A 175 9.16 10.98 16.67
C SER A 175 9.50 10.85 15.16
N VAL A 176 9.74 9.65 14.67
CA VAL A 176 9.96 9.38 13.23
C VAL A 176 8.75 9.80 12.40
N VAL A 177 7.54 9.40 12.81
CA VAL A 177 6.34 9.81 12.06
C VAL A 177 6.02 11.29 12.24
N CYS A 178 6.40 11.89 13.36
CA CYS A 178 6.31 13.35 13.60
C CYS A 178 7.20 14.13 12.61
N LEU A 179 8.40 13.64 12.27
CA LEU A 179 9.21 14.21 11.19
C LEU A 179 8.46 14.16 9.85
N GLY A 180 7.77 13.05 9.56
CA GLY A 180 6.90 12.94 8.39
C GLY A 180 5.79 14.01 8.40
N PHE A 181 5.19 14.26 9.55
CA PHE A 181 4.19 15.32 9.70
C PHE A 181 4.76 16.72 9.46
N ILE A 182 5.97 17.00 9.94
CA ILE A 182 6.66 18.28 9.66
C ILE A 182 6.83 18.45 8.15
N PHE A 183 7.24 17.41 7.43
CA PHE A 183 7.31 17.46 5.97
C PHE A 183 5.93 17.67 5.32
N CYS A 184 4.89 17.01 5.83
CA CYS A 184 3.52 17.25 5.40
C CYS A 184 3.10 18.72 5.51
N LEU A 185 3.48 19.41 6.57
CA LEU A 185 3.18 20.84 6.78
C LEU A 185 3.88 21.74 5.77
N THR A 186 5.08 21.37 5.32
CA THR A 186 5.90 22.16 4.39
C THR A 186 5.54 21.93 2.92
N VAL A 187 4.80 20.85 2.58
CA VAL A 187 4.32 20.60 1.22
C VAL A 187 3.32 21.69 0.81
N PRO A 188 3.54 22.40 -0.32
CA PRO A 188 2.67 23.48 -0.78
C PRO A 188 1.41 22.92 -1.46
N VAL A 189 0.50 22.33 -0.68
CA VAL A 189 -0.77 21.83 -1.20
C VAL A 189 -1.68 23.01 -1.53
N ALA A 190 -2.11 23.11 -2.79
CA ALA A 190 -3.05 24.13 -3.21
C ALA A 190 -4.34 24.04 -2.40
N LYS A 191 -4.87 25.19 -1.97
CA LYS A 191 -6.20 25.26 -1.37
C LYS A 191 -7.17 24.98 -2.53
N ASN A 192 -7.89 23.87 -2.53
CA ASN A 192 -8.97 23.72 -3.48
C ASN A 192 -9.88 24.91 -3.29
N GLN A 193 -10.10 25.67 -4.34
CA GLN A 193 -11.30 26.49 -4.42
C GLN A 193 -12.43 25.46 -4.45
N ILE A 194 -13.14 25.31 -3.34
CA ILE A 194 -14.46 24.72 -3.32
C ILE A 194 -15.23 25.66 -4.26
N ASP A 195 -15.54 25.20 -5.47
CA ASP A 195 -16.40 25.96 -6.36
C ASP A 195 -17.73 26.12 -5.63
N SER A 196 -17.91 27.32 -5.07
CA SER A 196 -19.12 27.73 -4.35
C SER A 196 -20.38 27.77 -5.26
N SER A 197 -20.24 27.35 -6.51
CA SER A 197 -21.35 27.22 -7.46
C SER A 197 -22.17 25.93 -7.32
N ASP A 198 -21.72 24.94 -6.51
CA ASP A 198 -22.47 23.69 -6.27
C ASP A 198 -23.12 23.59 -4.88
N ASP A 199 -22.89 24.57 -3.99
CA ASP A 199 -23.48 24.59 -2.63
C ASP A 199 -25.00 24.70 -2.60
N ASP A 200 -25.64 25.13 -3.70
CA ASP A 200 -27.10 25.29 -3.75
C ASP A 200 -27.86 24.03 -4.22
N LYS A 201 -27.15 22.95 -4.58
CA LYS A 201 -27.77 21.67 -5.03
C LYS A 201 -27.65 20.50 -4.07
N GLY A 202 -27.01 20.69 -2.92
CA GLY A 202 -26.56 19.57 -2.06
C GLY A 202 -27.28 19.37 -0.73
N ALA A 203 -28.13 20.27 -0.29
CA ALA A 203 -28.86 20.09 0.96
C ALA A 203 -30.00 19.07 0.78
N GLY A 204 -29.72 17.78 1.04
CA GLY A 204 -30.72 16.72 1.01
C GLY A 204 -30.46 15.57 0.05
N LYS A 205 -29.38 15.58 -0.75
CA LYS A 205 -29.05 14.44 -1.60
C LYS A 205 -28.56 13.27 -0.73
N ARG A 206 -29.31 12.18 -0.69
CA ARG A 206 -28.85 10.91 -0.10
C ARG A 206 -27.56 10.50 -0.81
N LEU A 207 -26.52 10.18 -0.03
CA LEU A 207 -25.27 9.65 -0.54
C LEU A 207 -25.57 8.41 -1.39
N GLY A 208 -25.33 8.50 -2.68
CA GLY A 208 -25.47 7.39 -3.61
C GLY A 208 -24.18 6.55 -3.66
N PHE A 209 -24.28 5.33 -4.16
CA PHE A 209 -23.11 4.45 -4.34
C PHE A 209 -22.03 5.10 -5.24
N HIS A 210 -22.44 5.89 -6.22
CA HIS A 210 -21.55 6.65 -7.11
C HIS A 210 -20.77 7.79 -6.43
N ASP A 211 -21.23 8.24 -5.26
CA ASP A 211 -20.52 9.27 -4.49
C ASP A 211 -19.39 8.66 -3.64
N ILE A 212 -19.41 7.34 -3.44
CA ILE A 212 -18.43 6.59 -2.63
C ILE A 212 -17.44 5.87 -3.51
N ILE A 213 -17.88 5.25 -4.61
CA ILE A 213 -17.07 4.44 -5.52
C ILE A 213 -16.95 5.10 -6.88
N GLU A 214 -15.72 5.29 -7.35
CA GLU A 214 -15.43 5.80 -8.69
C GLU A 214 -15.48 4.66 -9.73
N MET A 215 -16.59 4.58 -10.46
CA MET A 215 -16.86 3.49 -11.41
C MET A 215 -15.81 3.35 -12.52
N ARG A 216 -15.15 4.46 -12.93
CA ARG A 216 -14.09 4.44 -13.95
C ARG A 216 -12.85 3.67 -13.47
N VAL A 217 -12.66 3.56 -12.17
CA VAL A 217 -11.51 2.88 -11.54
C VAL A 217 -11.82 1.42 -11.24
N VAL A 218 -13.09 1.02 -11.17
CA VAL A 218 -13.50 -0.36 -10.86
C VAL A 218 -12.81 -1.40 -11.75
N PRO A 219 -12.67 -1.23 -13.08
CA PRO A 219 -11.98 -2.24 -13.90
C PRO A 219 -10.52 -2.47 -13.49
N ILE A 220 -9.73 -1.39 -13.32
CA ILE A 220 -8.34 -1.54 -12.87
C ILE A 220 -8.26 -1.94 -11.39
N GLY A 221 -9.20 -1.50 -10.56
CA GLY A 221 -9.33 -1.92 -9.17
C GLY A 221 -9.63 -3.42 -9.04
N PHE A 222 -10.46 -3.99 -9.93
CA PHE A 222 -10.72 -5.43 -9.96
C PHE A 222 -9.49 -6.25 -10.38
N VAL A 223 -8.74 -5.75 -11.36
CA VAL A 223 -7.42 -6.33 -11.72
C VAL A 223 -6.47 -6.27 -10.52
N ALA A 224 -6.45 -5.17 -9.78
CA ALA A 224 -5.65 -5.03 -8.57
C ALA A 224 -6.11 -5.96 -7.45
N LEU A 225 -7.43 -6.18 -7.28
CA LEU A 225 -8.00 -7.13 -6.32
C LEU A 225 -7.50 -8.56 -6.60
N LEU A 226 -7.61 -9.03 -7.84
CA LEU A 226 -7.15 -10.38 -8.21
C LEU A 226 -5.64 -10.53 -8.06
N THR A 227 -4.88 -9.49 -8.41
CA THR A 227 -3.42 -9.46 -8.22
C THR A 227 -3.05 -9.49 -6.74
N ALA A 228 -3.74 -8.70 -5.91
CA ALA A 228 -3.54 -8.66 -4.46
C ALA A 228 -3.94 -9.98 -3.80
N PHE A 229 -5.00 -10.63 -4.27
CA PHE A 229 -5.40 -11.96 -3.85
C PHE A 229 -4.24 -12.96 -4.05
N ALA A 230 -3.66 -13.02 -5.27
CA ALA A 230 -2.53 -13.89 -5.54
C ALA A 230 -1.28 -13.50 -4.72
N TYR A 231 -1.01 -12.19 -4.56
CA TYR A 231 0.13 -11.70 -3.79
C TYR A 231 0.02 -11.98 -2.28
N SER A 232 -1.20 -12.08 -1.74
CA SER A 232 -1.40 -12.44 -0.34
C SER A 232 -0.79 -13.81 0.00
N SER A 233 -0.67 -14.73 -0.99
CA SER A 233 0.00 -16.02 -0.80
C SER A 233 1.45 -15.87 -0.35
N ILE A 234 2.15 -14.87 -0.92
CA ILE A 234 3.54 -14.56 -0.54
C ILE A 234 3.60 -13.93 0.84
N MET A 235 2.79 -12.87 1.07
CA MET A 235 2.84 -12.14 2.34
C MET A 235 2.42 -12.98 3.54
N SER A 236 1.42 -13.85 3.38
CA SER A 236 0.86 -14.62 4.49
C SER A 236 1.52 -15.99 4.69
N PHE A 237 2.02 -16.62 3.63
CA PHE A 237 2.32 -18.05 3.70
C PHE A 237 3.73 -18.46 3.27
N ILE A 238 4.53 -17.57 2.66
CA ILE A 238 5.87 -17.96 2.19
C ILE A 238 6.77 -18.43 3.34
N THR A 239 6.67 -17.79 4.51
CA THR A 239 7.46 -18.17 5.69
C THR A 239 7.09 -19.56 6.19
N ALA A 240 5.78 -19.84 6.34
CA ALA A 240 5.31 -21.15 6.78
C ALA A 240 5.62 -22.24 5.75
N TYR A 241 5.52 -21.93 4.45
CA TYR A 241 5.90 -22.88 3.40
C TYR A 241 7.41 -23.16 3.40
N SER A 242 8.25 -22.14 3.55
CA SER A 242 9.69 -22.30 3.66
C SER A 242 10.07 -23.15 4.87
N GLU A 243 9.35 -23.04 5.99
CA GLU A 243 9.55 -23.87 7.18
C GLU A 243 9.27 -25.35 6.88
N THR A 244 8.18 -25.67 6.17
CA THR A 244 7.88 -27.06 5.78
C THR A 244 8.92 -27.66 4.84
N GLN A 245 9.63 -26.82 4.08
CA GLN A 245 10.72 -27.22 3.19
C GLN A 245 12.11 -27.14 3.85
N GLN A 246 12.20 -26.92 5.17
CA GLN A 246 13.43 -26.74 5.93
C GLN A 246 14.30 -25.56 5.45
N LEU A 247 13.67 -24.53 4.86
CA LEU A 247 14.31 -23.34 4.30
C LEU A 247 14.06 -22.07 5.10
N LEU A 248 13.55 -22.18 6.35
CA LEU A 248 13.18 -21.02 7.19
C LEU A 248 14.33 -20.02 7.36
N ALA A 249 15.56 -20.52 7.57
CA ALA A 249 16.74 -19.68 7.73
C ALA A 249 17.05 -18.78 6.53
N TYR A 250 16.59 -19.15 5.34
CA TYR A 250 16.81 -18.42 4.09
C TYR A 250 15.67 -17.47 3.71
N THR A 251 14.56 -17.50 4.46
CA THR A 251 13.35 -16.68 4.16
C THR A 251 13.59 -15.19 4.38
N SER A 252 14.41 -14.80 5.34
CA SER A 252 14.77 -13.39 5.53
C SER A 252 15.47 -12.82 4.29
N LEU A 253 16.37 -13.59 3.69
CA LEU A 253 17.05 -13.18 2.46
C LEU A 253 16.11 -13.15 1.25
N PHE A 254 15.07 -14.01 1.21
CA PHE A 254 14.00 -13.91 0.21
C PHE A 254 13.38 -12.50 0.19
N PHE A 255 12.98 -11.96 1.33
CA PHE A 255 12.39 -10.62 1.39
C PHE A 255 13.37 -9.51 1.01
N ILE A 256 14.66 -9.68 1.34
CA ILE A 256 15.71 -8.74 0.92
C ILE A 256 15.88 -8.77 -0.61
N VAL A 257 16.02 -9.96 -1.21
CA VAL A 257 16.15 -10.14 -2.66
C VAL A 257 14.90 -9.62 -3.38
N PHE A 258 13.71 -9.90 -2.85
CA PHE A 258 12.45 -9.38 -3.35
C PHE A 258 12.45 -7.84 -3.37
N ALA A 259 12.80 -7.17 -2.26
CA ALA A 259 12.84 -5.73 -2.16
C ALA A 259 13.89 -5.10 -3.10
N ILE A 260 15.09 -5.69 -3.18
CA ILE A 260 16.16 -5.23 -4.08
C ILE A 260 15.71 -5.35 -5.55
N SER A 261 15.08 -6.46 -5.93
CA SER A 261 14.57 -6.66 -7.28
C SER A 261 13.52 -5.62 -7.67
N MET A 262 12.63 -5.27 -6.73
CA MET A 262 11.67 -4.19 -6.92
C MET A 262 12.35 -2.84 -7.13
N ILE A 263 13.39 -2.52 -6.36
CA ILE A 263 14.11 -1.24 -6.45
C ILE A 263 14.87 -1.14 -7.78
N ILE A 264 15.59 -2.20 -8.13
CA ILE A 264 16.44 -2.21 -9.34
C ILE A 264 15.59 -1.99 -10.60
N VAL A 265 14.43 -2.65 -10.72
CA VAL A 265 13.62 -2.58 -11.93
C VAL A 265 12.89 -1.23 -12.12
N ARG A 266 12.72 -0.44 -11.05
CA ARG A 266 11.93 0.80 -11.04
C ARG A 266 12.28 1.81 -12.13
N PRO A 267 13.54 2.22 -12.31
CA PRO A 267 13.88 3.25 -13.30
C PRO A 267 13.51 2.85 -14.72
N TRP A 268 13.64 1.57 -15.06
CA TRP A 268 13.28 1.07 -16.39
C TRP A 268 11.77 0.98 -16.58
N VAL A 269 11.07 0.43 -15.59
CA VAL A 269 9.61 0.28 -15.62
C VAL A 269 8.92 1.63 -15.77
N GLY A 270 9.31 2.63 -15.00
CA GLY A 270 8.74 3.97 -15.09
C GLY A 270 8.95 4.60 -16.47
N LYS A 271 10.17 4.54 -17.00
CA LYS A 271 10.48 5.06 -18.34
C LYS A 271 9.75 4.33 -19.47
N ILE A 272 9.58 2.99 -19.35
CA ILE A 272 8.82 2.22 -20.32
C ILE A 272 7.35 2.61 -20.26
N TYR A 273 6.79 2.76 -19.04
CA TYR A 273 5.42 3.21 -18.83
C TYR A 273 5.17 4.56 -19.50
N ASP A 274 6.03 5.55 -19.24
CA ASP A 274 5.88 6.91 -19.76
C ASP A 274 6.05 6.99 -21.27
N ARG A 275 6.91 6.15 -21.88
CA ARG A 275 7.17 6.15 -23.32
C ARG A 275 6.23 5.26 -24.13
N LYS A 276 5.87 4.09 -23.62
CA LYS A 276 5.13 3.04 -24.36
C LYS A 276 3.75 2.74 -23.78
N GLY A 277 3.39 3.44 -22.67
CA GLY A 277 2.10 3.27 -21.99
C GLY A 277 2.05 2.08 -21.03
N ALA A 278 0.97 2.04 -20.24
CA ALA A 278 0.76 1.08 -19.17
C ALA A 278 0.87 -0.38 -19.62
N SER A 279 0.29 -0.74 -20.75
CA SER A 279 0.25 -2.12 -21.23
C SER A 279 1.63 -2.70 -21.53
N ALA A 280 2.58 -1.87 -21.96
CA ALA A 280 3.95 -2.32 -22.24
C ALA A 280 4.71 -2.79 -20.99
N VAL A 281 4.28 -2.34 -19.81
CA VAL A 281 4.81 -2.80 -18.52
C VAL A 281 3.95 -3.91 -17.93
N ILE A 282 2.64 -3.74 -17.94
CA ILE A 282 1.71 -4.62 -17.21
C ILE A 282 1.74 -6.05 -17.76
N TYR A 283 1.78 -6.25 -19.09
CA TYR A 283 1.81 -7.61 -19.66
C TYR A 283 3.06 -8.41 -19.23
N PRO A 284 4.29 -7.93 -19.44
CA PRO A 284 5.47 -8.69 -19.02
C PRO A 284 5.51 -8.85 -17.49
N SER A 285 5.03 -7.87 -16.74
CA SER A 285 5.01 -7.95 -15.27
C SER A 285 4.11 -9.07 -14.75
N PHE A 286 2.95 -9.31 -15.37
CA PHE A 286 2.11 -10.47 -15.04
C PHE A 286 2.82 -11.79 -15.32
N ILE A 287 3.56 -11.87 -16.44
CA ILE A 287 4.32 -13.08 -16.80
C ILE A 287 5.41 -13.33 -15.76
N PHE A 288 6.20 -12.31 -15.39
CA PHE A 288 7.22 -12.43 -14.35
C PHE A 288 6.61 -12.86 -13.02
N PHE A 289 5.49 -12.28 -12.62
CA PHE A 289 4.82 -12.63 -11.37
C PHE A 289 4.32 -14.08 -11.38
N ALA A 290 3.69 -14.52 -12.48
CA ALA A 290 3.23 -15.90 -12.63
C ALA A 290 4.38 -16.90 -12.60
N ILE A 291 5.49 -16.63 -13.31
CA ILE A 291 6.70 -17.48 -13.28
C ILE A 291 7.24 -17.56 -11.84
N GLY A 292 7.32 -16.44 -11.12
CA GLY A 292 7.76 -16.42 -9.73
C GLY A 292 6.91 -17.32 -8.84
N LEU A 293 5.58 -17.27 -8.98
CA LEU A 293 4.65 -18.13 -8.24
C LEU A 293 4.80 -19.62 -8.60
N VAL A 294 5.04 -19.93 -9.87
CA VAL A 294 5.34 -21.30 -10.31
C VAL A 294 6.64 -21.79 -9.68
N ILE A 295 7.70 -20.97 -9.67
CA ILE A 295 8.97 -21.35 -9.02
C ILE A 295 8.74 -21.58 -7.51
N VAL A 296 7.96 -20.71 -6.82
CA VAL A 296 7.61 -20.92 -5.41
C VAL A 296 6.93 -22.27 -5.20
N SER A 297 6.02 -22.67 -6.08
CA SER A 297 5.28 -23.94 -5.92
C SER A 297 6.19 -25.18 -5.88
N PHE A 298 7.37 -25.11 -6.48
CA PHE A 298 8.35 -26.22 -6.56
C PHE A 298 9.62 -25.96 -5.76
N ILE A 299 9.62 -25.04 -4.77
CA ILE A 299 10.82 -24.77 -3.99
C ILE A 299 11.31 -26.03 -3.28
N SER A 300 12.59 -26.35 -3.48
CA SER A 300 13.29 -27.46 -2.84
C SER A 300 14.64 -27.06 -2.25
N ASN A 301 15.11 -25.86 -2.56
CA ASN A 301 16.38 -25.31 -2.07
C ASN A 301 16.36 -23.79 -2.04
N GLN A 302 17.36 -23.18 -1.36
CA GLN A 302 17.46 -21.73 -1.18
C GLN A 302 17.60 -20.96 -2.49
N TRP A 303 18.23 -21.52 -3.51
CA TRP A 303 18.42 -20.82 -4.78
C TRP A 303 17.11 -20.63 -5.52
N MET A 304 16.23 -21.64 -5.52
CA MET A 304 14.88 -21.54 -6.08
C MET A 304 14.04 -20.53 -5.31
N LEU A 305 14.16 -20.50 -3.98
CA LEU A 305 13.47 -19.53 -3.13
C LEU A 305 13.89 -18.09 -3.50
N TRP A 306 15.18 -17.83 -3.63
CA TRP A 306 15.68 -16.49 -4.00
C TRP A 306 15.41 -16.13 -5.46
N LEU A 307 15.49 -17.11 -6.37
CA LEU A 307 15.13 -16.90 -7.77
C LEU A 307 13.66 -16.50 -7.89
N SER A 308 12.76 -17.15 -7.15
CA SER A 308 11.34 -16.78 -7.13
C SER A 308 11.14 -15.35 -6.61
N ALA A 309 11.92 -14.93 -5.60
CA ALA A 309 11.88 -13.56 -5.08
C ALA A 309 12.23 -12.51 -6.15
N ILE A 310 13.21 -12.81 -7.01
CA ILE A 310 13.58 -11.93 -8.14
C ILE A 310 12.38 -11.78 -9.09
N PHE A 311 11.80 -12.90 -9.54
CA PHE A 311 10.69 -12.87 -10.49
C PHE A 311 9.44 -12.19 -9.91
N ILE A 312 9.10 -12.48 -8.65
CA ILE A 312 7.96 -11.84 -7.96
C ILE A 312 8.25 -10.35 -7.76
N GLY A 313 9.48 -9.99 -7.36
CA GLY A 313 9.88 -8.60 -7.15
C GLY A 313 9.79 -7.76 -8.43
N ILE A 314 10.28 -8.27 -9.55
CA ILE A 314 10.14 -7.62 -10.86
C ILE A 314 8.67 -7.53 -11.27
N GLY A 315 7.94 -8.64 -11.18
CA GLY A 315 6.54 -8.74 -11.61
C GLY A 315 5.61 -7.87 -10.76
N TYR A 316 5.36 -8.27 -9.52
CA TYR A 316 4.46 -7.56 -8.62
C TYR A 316 4.92 -6.14 -8.31
N GLY A 317 6.23 -5.97 -8.12
CA GLY A 317 6.82 -4.66 -7.89
C GLY A 317 6.51 -3.65 -8.98
N SER A 318 6.35 -4.08 -10.22
CA SER A 318 5.99 -3.21 -11.35
C SER A 318 4.48 -3.02 -11.48
N LEU A 319 3.66 -4.04 -11.19
CA LEU A 319 2.21 -4.00 -11.34
C LEU A 319 1.55 -2.96 -10.45
N PHE A 320 1.85 -2.96 -9.16
CA PHE A 320 1.16 -2.13 -8.17
C PHE A 320 1.22 -0.62 -8.49
N PRO A 321 2.40 0.01 -8.73
CA PRO A 321 2.44 1.44 -9.08
C PRO A 321 1.86 1.74 -10.45
N CYS A 322 1.96 0.81 -11.42
CA CYS A 322 1.31 0.98 -12.72
C CYS A 322 -0.22 1.02 -12.57
N PHE A 323 -0.80 0.16 -11.73
CA PHE A 323 -2.24 0.18 -11.46
C PHE A 323 -2.68 1.49 -10.78
N GLN A 324 -1.91 1.98 -9.80
CA GLN A 324 -2.19 3.28 -9.17
C GLN A 324 -2.15 4.43 -10.19
N THR A 325 -1.15 4.43 -11.06
CA THR A 325 -1.01 5.45 -12.10
C THR A 325 -2.20 5.42 -13.07
N VAL A 326 -2.59 4.22 -13.52
CA VAL A 326 -3.78 4.05 -14.38
C VAL A 326 -5.05 4.53 -13.67
N ALA A 327 -5.24 4.17 -12.39
CA ALA A 327 -6.39 4.60 -11.62
C ALA A 327 -6.49 6.13 -11.53
N ILE A 328 -5.39 6.82 -11.23
CA ILE A 328 -5.34 8.29 -11.15
C ILE A 328 -5.59 8.92 -12.52
N GLN A 329 -5.00 8.39 -13.59
CA GLN A 329 -5.14 8.91 -14.94
C GLN A 329 -6.53 8.68 -15.56
N SER A 330 -7.32 7.77 -14.97
CA SER A 330 -8.68 7.46 -15.44
C SER A 330 -9.73 8.50 -15.04
N VAL A 331 -9.36 9.47 -14.18
CA VAL A 331 -10.30 10.45 -13.60
C VAL A 331 -9.76 11.87 -13.66
N PRO A 332 -10.63 12.91 -13.64
CA PRO A 332 -10.20 14.28 -13.51
C PRO A 332 -9.56 14.54 -12.12
N LYS A 333 -8.75 15.61 -12.04
CA LYS A 333 -7.96 15.94 -10.82
C LYS A 333 -8.81 16.05 -9.55
N GLN A 334 -10.05 16.51 -9.66
CA GLN A 334 -10.99 16.67 -8.55
C GLN A 334 -11.39 15.31 -7.93
N ARG A 335 -11.47 14.26 -8.74
CA ARG A 335 -11.91 12.92 -8.30
C ARG A 335 -10.78 11.94 -7.99
N MET A 336 -9.53 12.39 -7.99
CA MET A 336 -8.38 11.51 -7.69
C MET A 336 -8.46 10.88 -6.29
N GLY A 337 -9.04 11.57 -5.30
CA GLY A 337 -9.27 11.01 -3.96
C GLY A 337 -10.19 9.79 -4.00
N HIS A 338 -11.32 9.88 -4.75
CA HIS A 338 -12.25 8.76 -4.96
C HIS A 338 -11.59 7.62 -5.74
N ALA A 339 -10.79 7.97 -6.76
CA ALA A 339 -10.07 6.98 -7.55
C ALA A 339 -9.14 6.12 -6.67
N ILE A 340 -8.32 6.76 -5.85
CA ILE A 340 -7.39 6.06 -4.96
C ILE A 340 -8.12 5.34 -3.83
N SER A 341 -9.18 5.92 -3.28
CA SER A 341 -10.05 5.26 -2.30
C SER A 341 -10.64 3.96 -2.86
N THR A 342 -11.24 4.01 -4.04
CA THR A 342 -11.81 2.83 -4.73
C THR A 342 -10.74 1.79 -5.05
N PHE A 343 -9.59 2.22 -5.57
CA PHE A 343 -8.47 1.36 -5.89
C PHE A 343 -7.97 0.59 -4.65
N PHE A 344 -7.68 1.29 -3.56
CA PHE A 344 -7.20 0.66 -2.33
C PHE A 344 -8.27 -0.20 -1.66
N THR A 345 -9.56 0.18 -1.72
CA THR A 345 -10.64 -0.66 -1.19
C THR A 345 -10.64 -2.03 -1.86
N LEU A 346 -10.56 -2.07 -3.18
CA LEU A 346 -10.54 -3.32 -3.94
C LEU A 346 -9.23 -4.08 -3.72
N PHE A 347 -8.10 -3.40 -3.66
CA PHE A 347 -6.79 -4.00 -3.37
C PHE A 347 -6.75 -4.64 -1.97
N ASP A 348 -7.14 -3.90 -0.94
CA ASP A 348 -7.15 -4.39 0.45
C ASP A 348 -8.16 -5.54 0.63
N LEU A 349 -9.31 -5.48 -0.07
CA LEU A 349 -10.27 -6.57 -0.11
C LEU A 349 -9.65 -7.83 -0.73
N GLY A 350 -8.90 -7.69 -1.82
CA GLY A 350 -8.18 -8.79 -2.47
C GLY A 350 -7.15 -9.42 -1.52
N MET A 351 -6.37 -8.61 -0.81
CA MET A 351 -5.42 -9.09 0.21
C MET A 351 -6.12 -9.85 1.35
N ALA A 352 -7.20 -9.29 1.89
CA ALA A 352 -7.94 -9.89 2.99
C ALA A 352 -8.62 -11.20 2.57
N MET A 353 -9.32 -11.21 1.45
CA MET A 353 -9.93 -12.43 0.90
C MET A 353 -8.88 -13.50 0.58
N GLY A 354 -7.76 -13.09 -0.01
CA GLY A 354 -6.67 -13.99 -0.36
C GLY A 354 -6.07 -14.66 0.86
N SER A 355 -5.76 -13.92 1.92
CA SER A 355 -5.20 -14.52 3.14
C SER A 355 -6.12 -15.57 3.78
N VAL A 356 -7.44 -15.35 3.76
CA VAL A 356 -8.42 -16.29 4.32
C VAL A 356 -8.64 -17.48 3.38
N ILE A 357 -8.98 -17.22 2.12
CA ILE A 357 -9.35 -18.28 1.16
C ILE A 357 -8.15 -19.17 0.84
N LEU A 358 -6.96 -18.59 0.62
CA LEU A 358 -5.76 -19.38 0.35
C LEU A 358 -5.32 -20.19 1.57
N GLY A 359 -5.54 -19.69 2.78
CA GLY A 359 -5.32 -20.46 4.01
C GLY A 359 -6.19 -21.72 4.05
N LEU A 360 -7.47 -21.62 3.65
CA LEU A 360 -8.36 -22.77 3.52
C LEU A 360 -7.88 -23.73 2.41
N ILE A 361 -7.49 -23.22 1.25
CA ILE A 361 -6.98 -24.04 0.14
C ILE A 361 -5.70 -24.78 0.57
N ILE A 362 -4.80 -24.12 1.32
CA ILE A 362 -3.59 -24.77 1.84
C ILE A 362 -3.94 -25.94 2.75
N ALA A 363 -4.94 -25.79 3.61
CA ALA A 363 -5.38 -26.85 4.53
C ALA A 363 -5.89 -28.11 3.79
N TYR A 364 -6.50 -27.95 2.61
CA TYR A 364 -7.03 -29.06 1.82
C TYR A 364 -6.06 -29.60 0.77
N SER A 365 -5.31 -28.73 0.09
CA SER A 365 -4.52 -29.08 -1.11
C SER A 365 -3.01 -28.87 -0.92
N GLY A 366 -2.59 -28.32 0.22
CA GLY A 366 -1.20 -28.01 0.52
C GLY A 366 -0.68 -26.75 -0.19
N TYR A 367 0.54 -26.36 0.17
CA TYR A 367 1.18 -25.10 -0.32
C TYR A 367 1.43 -25.14 -1.82
N GLN A 368 1.97 -26.23 -2.35
CA GLN A 368 2.35 -26.37 -3.76
C GLN A 368 1.18 -26.06 -4.69
N MET A 369 0.04 -26.71 -4.48
CA MET A 369 -1.15 -26.53 -5.31
C MET A 369 -1.74 -25.13 -5.16
N THR A 370 -1.63 -24.52 -3.96
CA THR A 370 -2.09 -23.15 -3.71
C THR A 370 -1.27 -22.14 -4.51
N TYR A 371 0.07 -22.26 -4.57
CA TYR A 371 0.90 -21.38 -5.39
C TYR A 371 0.68 -21.56 -6.89
N LEU A 372 0.45 -22.80 -7.37
CA LEU A 372 0.03 -23.05 -8.76
C LEU A 372 -1.32 -22.40 -9.07
N PHE A 373 -2.29 -22.51 -8.16
CA PHE A 373 -3.58 -21.83 -8.29
C PHE A 373 -3.42 -20.31 -8.37
N CYS A 374 -2.57 -19.71 -7.54
CA CYS A 374 -2.25 -18.28 -7.60
C CYS A 374 -1.58 -17.89 -8.93
N ALA A 375 -0.71 -18.74 -9.49
CA ALA A 375 -0.11 -18.52 -10.79
C ALA A 375 -1.17 -18.53 -11.91
N VAL A 376 -2.11 -19.47 -11.87
CA VAL A 376 -3.24 -19.54 -12.82
C VAL A 376 -4.13 -18.28 -12.69
N ILE A 377 -4.48 -17.86 -11.47
CA ILE A 377 -5.22 -16.60 -11.24
C ILE A 377 -4.45 -15.41 -11.83
N THR A 378 -3.13 -15.35 -11.64
CA THR A 378 -2.30 -14.25 -12.16
C THR A 378 -2.35 -14.20 -13.70
N VAL A 379 -2.27 -15.36 -14.37
CA VAL A 379 -2.42 -15.45 -15.82
C VAL A 379 -3.86 -15.09 -16.26
N ALA A 380 -4.88 -15.57 -15.56
CA ALA A 380 -6.27 -15.20 -15.83
C ALA A 380 -6.49 -13.68 -15.68
N THR A 381 -5.87 -13.06 -14.67
CA THR A 381 -5.94 -11.62 -14.44
C THR A 381 -5.32 -10.82 -15.59
N LEU A 382 -4.27 -11.31 -16.24
CA LEU A 382 -3.72 -10.71 -17.45
C LEU A 382 -4.79 -10.63 -18.57
N PHE A 383 -5.59 -11.66 -18.76
CA PHE A 383 -6.69 -11.63 -19.73
C PHE A 383 -7.80 -10.65 -19.28
N VAL A 384 -8.14 -10.63 -18.00
CA VAL A 384 -9.09 -9.64 -17.46
C VAL A 384 -8.59 -8.22 -17.77
N TYR A 385 -7.31 -7.91 -17.49
CA TYR A 385 -6.71 -6.62 -17.84
C TYR A 385 -6.82 -6.32 -19.35
N LYS A 386 -6.53 -7.28 -20.20
CA LYS A 386 -6.59 -7.12 -21.66
C LYS A 386 -7.97 -6.70 -22.15
N TYR A 387 -9.02 -7.35 -21.66
CA TYR A 387 -10.38 -7.14 -22.16
C TYR A 387 -11.12 -5.99 -21.48
N THR A 388 -10.74 -5.61 -20.26
CA THR A 388 -11.43 -4.54 -19.52
C THR A 388 -10.70 -3.20 -19.58
N VAL A 389 -9.43 -3.17 -19.21
CA VAL A 389 -8.65 -1.93 -19.06
C VAL A 389 -7.92 -1.56 -20.34
N SER A 390 -7.17 -2.51 -20.91
CA SER A 390 -6.34 -2.23 -22.11
C SER A 390 -7.20 -1.87 -23.32
N ALA A 391 -8.37 -2.46 -23.45
CA ALA A 391 -9.33 -2.13 -24.51
C ALA A 391 -9.86 -0.68 -24.36
N ALA A 392 -10.18 -0.26 -23.13
CA ALA A 392 -10.66 1.09 -22.84
C ALA A 392 -9.57 2.16 -23.05
N LEU A 393 -8.31 1.85 -22.74
CA LEU A 393 -7.17 2.77 -22.94
C LEU A 393 -6.81 2.99 -24.42
N LYS A 394 -7.27 2.12 -25.33
CA LYS A 394 -7.01 2.22 -26.78
C LYS A 394 -8.09 3.01 -27.53
N GLN A 395 -9.23 3.29 -26.91
CA GLN A 395 -10.26 4.13 -27.54
C GLN A 395 -9.78 5.59 -27.52
N PRO A 396 -9.72 6.28 -28.67
CA PRO A 396 -9.39 7.71 -28.71
C PRO A 396 -10.43 8.47 -27.88
N LYS A 397 -9.95 9.37 -27.02
CA LYS A 397 -10.78 10.29 -26.23
C LYS A 397 -11.43 11.33 -27.14
#